data_cb2c247d71306b37c89c6831763ed493
#
_entry.id   cb2c247d71306b37c89c6831763ed493
#
_cell.length_a   1.000
_cell.length_b   1.000
_cell.length_c   1.000
_cell.angle_alpha   90.00
_cell.angle_beta   90.00
_cell.angle_gamma   90.00
#
_symmetry.space_group_name_H-M   'P 1'
#
loop_
_entity.id
_entity.type
_entity.pdbx_description
1 polymer ?
#
loop_
_entity_poly.entity_id
_entity_poly.type
_entity_poly.pdbx_seq_one_letter_code
_entity_poly.pdbx_strand_id
1 'polypeptide(L)'
;MRPMPEAEALYRRWLSHLDDEFKRQQTAERRAEIVRDELYEIYMGRPLGARTSTSLISETAMFVLADSLDARNVAVEADYACDVDKEKYGPRKPLIWFWQMFDRSPLGLNLWLGFRFRCMLGQHIFKKLGKGVKIYPDVRFDYGYDLTIEDNCTIGRGAVLQDGGGELVLPQGTQVAAGATFSRGAKD
;
A
#
# COMPACT_ATOMS: atom_id res chain seq x y z
N MET A 1 -23.28 3.02 -3.74
CA MET A 1 -23.37 2.40 -5.08
C MET A 1 -22.43 1.21 -5.12
N ARG A 2 -22.82 0.09 -5.74
CA ARG A 2 -21.97 -1.10 -5.96
C ARG A 2 -21.56 -1.17 -7.42
N PRO A 3 -20.40 -1.78 -7.74
CA PRO A 3 -20.07 -2.11 -9.11
C PRO A 3 -21.09 -3.05 -9.74
N MET A 4 -21.06 -3.18 -11.06
CA MET A 4 -21.79 -4.26 -11.76
C MET A 4 -21.28 -5.62 -11.28
N PRO A 5 -22.15 -6.66 -11.25
CA PRO A 5 -21.78 -7.96 -10.68
C PRO A 5 -20.50 -8.57 -11.27
N GLU A 6 -20.31 -8.43 -12.59
CA GLU A 6 -19.12 -8.95 -13.29
C GLU A 6 -17.84 -8.22 -12.85
N ALA A 7 -17.91 -6.89 -12.71
CA ALA A 7 -16.79 -6.08 -12.23
C ALA A 7 -16.48 -6.38 -10.75
N GLU A 8 -17.53 -6.54 -9.93
CA GLU A 8 -17.34 -6.92 -8.52
C GLU A 8 -16.67 -8.29 -8.40
N ALA A 9 -17.08 -9.26 -9.20
CA ALA A 9 -16.49 -10.60 -9.22
C ALA A 9 -15.00 -10.56 -9.64
N LEU A 10 -14.67 -9.75 -10.67
CA LEU A 10 -13.29 -9.54 -11.11
C LEU A 10 -12.43 -8.93 -10.01
N TYR A 11 -12.91 -7.84 -9.37
CA TYR A 11 -12.17 -7.17 -8.30
C TYR A 11 -11.94 -8.08 -7.11
N ARG A 12 -12.93 -8.86 -6.69
CA ARG A 12 -12.80 -9.81 -5.59
C ARG A 12 -11.77 -10.90 -5.89
N ARG A 13 -11.77 -11.44 -7.11
CA ARG A 13 -10.81 -12.46 -7.54
C ARG A 13 -9.39 -11.92 -7.52
N TRP A 14 -9.17 -10.72 -8.05
CA TRP A 14 -7.86 -10.07 -8.02
C TRP A 14 -7.36 -9.83 -6.58
N LEU A 15 -8.20 -9.26 -5.72
CA LEU A 15 -7.85 -9.04 -4.32
C LEU A 15 -7.56 -10.34 -3.56
N SER A 16 -8.34 -11.39 -3.81
CA SER A 16 -8.10 -12.71 -3.19
C SER A 16 -6.78 -13.31 -3.66
N HIS A 17 -6.47 -13.20 -4.95
CA HIS A 17 -5.20 -13.65 -5.50
C HIS A 17 -4.01 -12.94 -4.82
N LEU A 18 -4.05 -11.62 -4.72
CA LEU A 18 -3.00 -10.84 -4.05
C LEU A 18 -2.84 -11.21 -2.57
N ASP A 19 -3.95 -11.32 -1.86
CA ASP A 19 -3.95 -11.70 -0.44
C ASP A 19 -3.31 -13.08 -0.22
N ASP A 20 -3.65 -14.06 -1.08
CA ASP A 20 -3.09 -15.41 -1.03
C ASP A 20 -1.59 -15.41 -1.37
N GLU A 21 -1.15 -14.60 -2.35
CA GLU A 21 0.27 -14.45 -2.67
C GLU A 21 1.04 -13.83 -1.49
N PHE A 22 0.54 -12.75 -0.90
CA PHE A 22 1.23 -12.11 0.23
C PHE A 22 1.22 -12.95 1.52
N LYS A 23 0.26 -13.84 1.72
CA LYS A 23 0.28 -14.84 2.80
C LYS A 23 1.37 -15.90 2.57
N ARG A 24 1.55 -16.34 1.32
CA ARG A 24 2.54 -17.35 0.97
C ARG A 24 3.96 -16.77 0.92
N GLN A 25 4.11 -15.55 0.41
CA GLN A 25 5.41 -14.90 0.16
C GLN A 25 5.68 -13.84 1.23
N GLN A 26 6.56 -14.16 2.18
CA GLN A 26 6.82 -13.32 3.34
C GLN A 26 8.13 -12.52 3.24
N THR A 27 9.01 -12.86 2.27
CA THR A 27 10.29 -12.16 2.10
C THR A 27 10.14 -10.85 1.33
N ALA A 28 11.02 -9.89 1.61
CA ALA A 28 11.04 -8.60 0.92
C ALA A 28 11.21 -8.77 -0.60
N GLU A 29 12.09 -9.68 -1.05
CA GLU A 29 12.39 -9.94 -2.44
C GLU A 29 11.17 -10.43 -3.21
N ARG A 30 10.49 -11.46 -2.68
CA ARG A 30 9.33 -12.04 -3.35
C ARG A 30 8.14 -11.09 -3.38
N ARG A 31 7.93 -10.34 -2.29
CA ARG A 31 6.91 -9.28 -2.27
C ARG A 31 7.22 -8.17 -3.26
N ALA A 32 8.49 -7.77 -3.41
CA ALA A 32 8.91 -6.78 -4.39
C ALA A 32 8.67 -7.25 -5.83
N GLU A 33 8.94 -8.53 -6.13
CA GLU A 33 8.65 -9.10 -7.46
C GLU A 33 7.16 -9.05 -7.79
N ILE A 34 6.30 -9.52 -6.88
CA ILE A 34 4.84 -9.49 -7.06
C ILE A 34 4.36 -8.04 -7.27
N VAL A 35 4.78 -7.13 -6.40
CA VAL A 35 4.35 -5.72 -6.47
C VAL A 35 4.82 -5.06 -7.76
N ARG A 36 6.07 -5.30 -8.19
CA ARG A 36 6.59 -4.81 -9.46
C ARG A 36 5.73 -5.28 -10.64
N ASP A 37 5.42 -6.58 -10.69
CA ASP A 37 4.69 -7.17 -11.80
C ASP A 37 3.25 -6.62 -11.85
N GLU A 38 2.56 -6.54 -10.72
CA GLU A 38 1.22 -5.95 -10.61
C GLU A 38 1.21 -4.46 -10.97
N LEU A 39 2.15 -3.67 -10.46
CA LEU A 39 2.26 -2.26 -10.80
C LEU A 39 2.56 -2.06 -12.29
N TYR A 40 3.40 -2.93 -12.86
CA TYR A 40 3.68 -2.87 -14.29
C TYR A 40 2.41 -3.10 -15.12
N GLU A 41 1.58 -4.08 -14.76
CA GLU A 41 0.29 -4.30 -15.43
C GLU A 41 -0.66 -3.12 -15.25
N ILE A 42 -0.76 -2.55 -14.04
CA ILE A 42 -1.62 -1.39 -13.76
C ILE A 42 -1.21 -0.16 -14.59
N TYR A 43 0.09 0.12 -14.71
CA TYR A 43 0.57 1.33 -15.34
C TYR A 43 0.81 1.18 -16.85
N MET A 44 1.18 -0.02 -17.32
CA MET A 44 1.53 -0.28 -18.72
C MET A 44 0.42 -1.00 -19.49
N GLY A 45 -0.61 -1.50 -18.81
CA GLY A 45 -1.73 -2.24 -19.42
C GLY A 45 -1.33 -3.58 -20.04
N ARG A 46 -0.17 -4.13 -19.65
CA ARG A 46 0.36 -5.41 -20.16
C ARG A 46 1.31 -6.03 -19.12
N PRO A 47 1.48 -7.37 -19.12
CA PRO A 47 2.43 -8.03 -18.25
C PRO A 47 3.88 -7.57 -18.49
N LEU A 48 4.71 -7.66 -17.45
CA LEU A 48 6.14 -7.42 -17.57
C LEU A 48 6.76 -8.47 -18.50
N GLY A 49 7.20 -8.01 -19.67
CA GLY A 49 7.90 -8.84 -20.65
C GLY A 49 9.41 -8.84 -20.44
N ALA A 50 10.12 -9.77 -21.13
CA ALA A 50 11.56 -9.73 -21.17
C ALA A 50 12.04 -8.40 -21.80
N ARG A 51 13.03 -7.75 -21.18
CA ARG A 51 13.67 -6.55 -21.75
C ARG A 51 14.39 -6.92 -23.02
N THR A 52 13.95 -6.40 -24.15
CA THR A 52 14.72 -6.41 -25.40
C THR A 52 15.53 -5.10 -25.50
N SER A 53 16.84 -5.20 -25.52
CA SER A 53 17.78 -4.08 -25.46
C SER A 53 17.95 -3.38 -26.82
N THR A 54 16.87 -2.91 -27.45
CA THR A 54 17.01 -2.44 -28.85
C THR A 54 16.47 -1.04 -29.13
N SER A 55 16.46 -0.12 -28.15
CA SER A 55 16.17 1.27 -28.52
C SER A 55 16.74 2.31 -27.58
N LEU A 56 17.38 3.29 -28.19
CA LEU A 56 18.32 4.19 -27.59
C LEU A 56 17.69 5.49 -27.18
N ILE A 57 17.28 6.11 -26.45
CA ILE A 57 16.99 7.50 -26.04
C ILE A 57 15.50 7.82 -25.85
N SER A 58 14.61 7.49 -26.78
CA SER A 58 13.17 7.79 -26.62
C SER A 58 12.47 6.87 -25.59
N GLU A 59 13.08 5.72 -25.30
CA GLU A 59 12.56 4.74 -24.33
C GLU A 59 13.11 4.91 -22.91
N THR A 60 14.08 5.82 -22.69
CA THR A 60 14.73 5.98 -21.40
C THR A 60 13.75 6.32 -20.27
N ALA A 61 12.82 7.24 -20.50
CA ALA A 61 11.84 7.62 -19.48
C ALA A 61 10.88 6.46 -19.15
N MET A 62 10.53 5.63 -20.12
CA MET A 62 9.70 4.44 -19.90
C MET A 62 10.47 3.38 -19.10
N PHE A 63 11.76 3.20 -19.35
CA PHE A 63 12.60 2.31 -18.55
C PHE A 63 12.80 2.83 -17.13
N VAL A 64 12.99 4.13 -16.95
CA VAL A 64 13.04 4.76 -15.61
C VAL A 64 11.74 4.54 -14.86
N LEU A 65 10.59 4.73 -15.52
CA LEU A 65 9.29 4.45 -14.90
C LEU A 65 9.18 2.97 -14.52
N ALA A 66 9.48 2.05 -15.44
CA ALA A 66 9.41 0.61 -15.20
C ALA A 66 10.31 0.18 -14.03
N ASP A 67 11.52 0.72 -13.94
CA ASP A 67 12.42 0.45 -12.82
C ASP A 67 11.92 1.05 -11.51
N SER A 68 11.26 2.21 -11.56
CA SER A 68 10.66 2.85 -10.38
C SER A 68 9.41 2.12 -9.87
N LEU A 69 8.84 1.19 -10.62
CA LEU A 69 7.74 0.34 -10.13
C LEU A 69 8.24 -0.77 -9.18
N ASP A 70 9.55 -1.05 -9.20
CA ASP A 70 10.17 -2.02 -8.29
C ASP A 70 10.60 -1.33 -6.99
N ALA A 71 10.03 -1.76 -5.88
CA ALA A 71 10.31 -1.18 -4.55
C ALA A 71 11.79 -1.29 -4.13
N ARG A 72 12.58 -2.19 -4.75
CA ARG A 72 14.02 -2.34 -4.49
C ARG A 72 14.83 -1.19 -5.08
N ASN A 73 14.30 -0.53 -6.11
CA ASN A 73 14.93 0.60 -6.79
C ASN A 73 14.49 1.96 -6.26
N VAL A 74 13.60 1.97 -5.26
CA VAL A 74 12.99 3.20 -4.74
C VAL A 74 13.40 3.42 -3.29
N ALA A 75 13.79 4.64 -2.96
CA ALA A 75 13.91 5.09 -1.58
C ALA A 75 12.64 5.84 -1.19
N VAL A 76 12.04 5.46 -0.05
CA VAL A 76 10.89 6.12 0.56
C VAL A 76 11.28 6.77 1.88
N GLU A 77 10.42 7.61 2.45
CA GLU A 77 10.72 8.41 3.64
C GLU A 77 11.32 7.57 4.80
N ALA A 78 10.75 6.38 5.05
CA ALA A 78 11.22 5.48 6.11
C ALA A 78 12.65 4.95 5.90
N ASP A 79 13.16 4.90 4.66
CA ASP A 79 14.54 4.46 4.41
C ASP A 79 15.60 5.44 4.95
N TYR A 80 15.19 6.70 5.22
CA TYR A 80 16.04 7.75 5.79
C TYR A 80 15.83 7.93 7.29
N ALA A 81 14.89 7.22 7.90
CA ALA A 81 14.62 7.33 9.33
C ALA A 81 15.65 6.55 10.15
N CYS A 82 16.08 7.13 11.28
CA CYS A 82 17.11 6.54 12.14
C CYS A 82 16.56 5.47 13.08
N ASP A 83 15.25 5.51 13.35
CA ASP A 83 14.55 4.69 14.34
C ASP A 83 13.78 3.51 13.75
N VAL A 84 13.88 3.31 12.42
CA VAL A 84 13.20 2.22 11.74
C VAL A 84 13.80 0.84 12.10
N ASP A 85 12.93 -0.09 12.51
CA ASP A 85 13.29 -1.49 12.66
C ASP A 85 13.34 -2.15 11.25
N LYS A 86 14.55 -2.32 10.73
CA LYS A 86 14.77 -2.82 9.36
C LYS A 86 14.26 -4.25 9.16
N GLU A 87 14.25 -5.08 10.19
CA GLU A 87 13.76 -6.46 10.10
C GLU A 87 12.23 -6.50 9.95
N LYS A 88 11.53 -5.64 10.70
CA LYS A 88 10.09 -5.50 10.57
C LYS A 88 9.67 -4.76 9.31
N TYR A 89 10.41 -3.71 8.96
CA TYR A 89 10.08 -2.84 7.83
C TYR A 89 10.37 -3.48 6.47
N GLY A 90 11.50 -4.17 6.33
CA GLY A 90 11.96 -4.73 5.06
C GLY A 90 10.88 -5.51 4.27
N PRO A 91 10.20 -6.52 4.88
CA PRO A 91 9.13 -7.24 4.19
C PRO A 91 7.87 -6.42 3.92
N ARG A 92 7.70 -5.25 4.55
CA ARG A 92 6.56 -4.34 4.39
C ARG A 92 6.78 -3.25 3.35
N LYS A 93 8.02 -2.84 3.13
CA LYS A 93 8.37 -1.80 2.15
C LYS A 93 7.76 -2.01 0.77
N PRO A 94 7.82 -3.20 0.13
CA PRO A 94 7.16 -3.42 -1.15
C PRO A 94 5.65 -3.20 -1.10
N LEU A 95 4.99 -3.60 -0.01
CA LEU A 95 3.54 -3.43 0.15
C LEU A 95 3.16 -1.97 0.40
N ILE A 96 3.99 -1.23 1.13
CA ILE A 96 3.83 0.22 1.33
C ILE A 96 4.00 0.95 0.00
N TRP A 97 4.97 0.55 -0.80
CA TRP A 97 5.15 1.09 -2.15
C TRP A 97 3.94 0.77 -3.05
N PHE A 98 3.42 -0.47 -2.99
CA PHE A 98 2.20 -0.84 -3.71
C PHE A 98 1.00 0.02 -3.30
N TRP A 99 0.82 0.26 -1.99
CA TRP A 99 -0.22 1.14 -1.47
C TRP A 99 -0.13 2.55 -2.07
N GLN A 100 1.05 3.15 -2.02
CA GLN A 100 1.26 4.51 -2.52
C GLN A 100 1.04 4.61 -4.04
N MET A 101 1.54 3.64 -4.80
CA MET A 101 1.40 3.63 -6.24
C MET A 101 -0.02 3.29 -6.70
N PHE A 102 -0.71 2.38 -5.99
CA PHE A 102 -2.14 2.13 -6.24
C PHE A 102 -2.96 3.41 -6.06
N ASP A 103 -2.74 4.17 -4.99
CA ASP A 103 -3.47 5.42 -4.74
C ASP A 103 -3.23 6.48 -5.83
N ARG A 104 -2.06 6.48 -6.47
CA ARG A 104 -1.72 7.36 -7.59
C ARG A 104 -2.25 6.87 -8.94
N SER A 105 -2.69 5.63 -9.03
CA SER A 105 -3.26 5.05 -10.24
C SER A 105 -4.74 5.40 -10.40
N PRO A 106 -5.32 5.27 -11.60
CA PRO A 106 -6.76 5.41 -11.81
C PRO A 106 -7.61 4.47 -10.93
N LEU A 107 -7.05 3.31 -10.52
CA LEU A 107 -7.74 2.34 -9.66
C LEU A 107 -7.95 2.88 -8.24
N GLY A 108 -7.04 3.71 -7.73
CA GLY A 108 -7.12 4.32 -6.40
C GLY A 108 -8.33 5.25 -6.22
N LEU A 109 -8.86 5.81 -7.31
CA LEU A 109 -10.06 6.65 -7.30
C LEU A 109 -11.36 5.84 -7.12
N ASN A 110 -11.34 4.54 -7.42
CA ASN A 110 -12.49 3.66 -7.22
C ASN A 110 -12.63 3.33 -5.73
N LEU A 111 -13.51 4.02 -5.02
CA LEU A 111 -13.67 3.84 -3.57
C LEU A 111 -14.10 2.42 -3.19
N TRP A 112 -14.93 1.75 -3.99
CA TRP A 112 -15.35 0.38 -3.69
C TRP A 112 -14.18 -0.61 -3.70
N LEU A 113 -13.36 -0.52 -4.73
CA LEU A 113 -12.13 -1.32 -4.85
C LEU A 113 -11.08 -0.86 -3.85
N GLY A 114 -10.84 0.44 -3.75
CA GLY A 114 -9.79 1.02 -2.93
C GLY A 114 -9.92 0.73 -1.43
N PHE A 115 -11.12 0.78 -0.86
CA PHE A 115 -11.32 0.39 0.54
C PHE A 115 -10.89 -1.06 0.81
N ARG A 116 -11.24 -1.97 -0.10
CA ARG A 116 -10.91 -3.38 0.03
C ARG A 116 -9.44 -3.65 -0.20
N PHE A 117 -8.86 -2.99 -1.20
CA PHE A 117 -7.43 -3.09 -1.50
C PHE A 117 -6.58 -2.61 -0.31
N ARG A 118 -6.88 -1.42 0.24
CA ARG A 118 -6.16 -0.87 1.39
C ARG A 118 -6.33 -1.73 2.65
N CYS A 119 -7.53 -2.24 2.89
CA CYS A 119 -7.73 -3.17 4.01
C CYS A 119 -6.99 -4.50 3.80
N MET A 120 -6.97 -5.04 2.59
CA MET A 120 -6.21 -6.25 2.28
C MET A 120 -4.72 -6.02 2.52
N LEU A 121 -4.12 -4.97 1.94
CA LEU A 121 -2.71 -4.65 2.18
C LEU A 121 -2.44 -4.32 3.65
N GLY A 122 -3.32 -3.58 4.31
CA GLY A 122 -3.18 -3.22 5.72
C GLY A 122 -3.07 -4.43 6.65
N GLN A 123 -3.67 -5.57 6.30
CA GLN A 123 -3.50 -6.82 7.04
C GLN A 123 -2.08 -7.39 6.99
N HIS A 124 -1.32 -7.05 5.95
CA HIS A 124 0.07 -7.48 5.78
C HIS A 124 1.09 -6.42 6.21
N ILE A 125 0.66 -5.16 6.35
CA ILE A 125 1.51 -4.03 6.71
C ILE A 125 1.40 -3.71 8.20
N PHE A 126 0.16 -3.55 8.72
CA PHE A 126 -0.08 -3.08 10.07
C PHE A 126 0.12 -4.18 11.12
N LYS A 127 0.40 -3.77 12.36
CA LYS A 127 0.44 -4.67 13.51
C LYS A 127 -0.90 -5.37 13.70
N LYS A 128 -2.01 -4.61 13.56
CA LYS A 128 -3.38 -5.12 13.62
C LYS A 128 -4.31 -4.24 12.79
N LEU A 129 -5.22 -4.88 12.07
CA LEU A 129 -6.31 -4.20 11.38
C LEU A 129 -7.63 -4.87 11.70
N GLY A 130 -8.54 -4.11 12.29
CA GLY A 130 -9.88 -4.54 12.70
C GLY A 130 -10.86 -4.72 11.53
N LYS A 131 -12.06 -5.13 11.86
CA LYS A 131 -13.16 -5.31 10.90
C LYS A 131 -13.91 -4.00 10.67
N GLY A 132 -14.54 -3.87 9.50
CA GLY A 132 -15.37 -2.71 9.17
C GLY A 132 -14.59 -1.39 9.00
N VAL A 133 -13.26 -1.46 8.92
CA VAL A 133 -12.40 -0.28 8.72
C VAL A 133 -12.57 0.26 7.30
N LYS A 134 -12.60 1.61 7.19
CA LYS A 134 -12.61 2.32 5.91
C LYS A 134 -11.40 3.24 5.84
N ILE A 135 -10.53 3.00 4.86
CA ILE A 135 -9.34 3.81 4.63
C ILE A 135 -9.47 4.48 3.26
N TYR A 136 -9.61 5.80 3.29
CA TYR A 136 -9.74 6.61 2.08
C TYR A 136 -8.39 6.72 1.33
N PRO A 137 -8.38 7.19 0.07
CA PRO A 137 -7.14 7.40 -0.69
C PRO A 137 -6.17 8.38 0.00
N ASP A 138 -4.90 8.27 -0.36
CA ASP A 138 -3.82 9.16 0.05
C ASP A 138 -3.53 9.16 1.56
N VAL A 139 -4.01 8.17 2.31
CA VAL A 139 -3.64 7.98 3.73
C VAL A 139 -2.18 7.57 3.80
N ARG A 140 -1.42 8.28 4.65
CA ARG A 140 -0.01 8.04 4.90
C ARG A 140 0.23 7.56 6.32
N PHE A 141 1.27 6.78 6.51
CA PHE A 141 1.77 6.31 7.80
C PHE A 141 3.29 6.14 7.72
N ASP A 142 3.98 6.13 8.86
CA ASP A 142 5.44 6.12 8.86
C ASP A 142 5.97 4.72 8.52
N TYR A 143 5.67 3.70 9.33
CA TYR A 143 6.23 2.35 9.18
C TYR A 143 5.18 1.25 9.03
N GLY A 144 4.01 1.43 9.62
CA GLY A 144 2.88 0.50 9.62
C GLY A 144 3.02 -0.66 10.61
N TYR A 145 4.22 -1.15 10.91
CA TYR A 145 4.41 -2.33 11.76
C TYR A 145 4.06 -2.09 13.24
N ASP A 146 3.99 -0.85 13.69
CA ASP A 146 3.56 -0.46 15.03
C ASP A 146 2.17 0.18 15.06
N LEU A 147 1.44 0.13 13.92
CA LEU A 147 0.10 0.68 13.79
C LEU A 147 -0.97 -0.37 14.08
N THR A 148 -1.83 -0.09 15.07
CA THR A 148 -3.03 -0.86 15.39
C THR A 148 -4.26 -0.03 15.07
N ILE A 149 -5.15 -0.55 14.22
CA ILE A 149 -6.44 0.05 13.89
C ILE A 149 -7.54 -0.91 14.32
N GLU A 150 -8.32 -0.50 15.31
CA GLU A 150 -9.42 -1.31 15.83
C GLU A 150 -10.65 -1.28 14.90
N ASP A 151 -11.70 -2.02 15.29
CA ASP A 151 -12.90 -2.21 14.48
C ASP A 151 -13.63 -0.89 14.18
N ASN A 152 -14.27 -0.82 13.02
CA ASN A 152 -15.15 0.26 12.58
C ASN A 152 -14.52 1.66 12.53
N CYS A 153 -13.19 1.76 12.43
CA CYS A 153 -12.51 3.03 12.22
C CYS A 153 -12.75 3.56 10.80
N THR A 154 -12.79 4.89 10.68
CA THR A 154 -12.79 5.57 9.37
C THR A 154 -11.63 6.55 9.31
N ILE A 155 -10.77 6.42 8.30
CA ILE A 155 -9.59 7.25 8.11
C ILE A 155 -9.79 8.05 6.83
N GLY A 156 -9.92 9.37 6.98
CA GLY A 156 -10.25 10.29 5.90
C GLY A 156 -9.12 10.43 4.88
N ARG A 157 -9.47 10.93 3.70
CA ARG A 157 -8.53 11.16 2.60
C ARG A 157 -7.33 12.02 3.04
N GLY A 158 -6.13 11.59 2.71
CA GLY A 158 -4.91 12.36 2.98
C GLY A 158 -4.56 12.47 4.47
N ALA A 159 -5.22 11.71 5.35
CA ALA A 159 -4.84 11.66 6.75
C ALA A 159 -3.44 11.06 6.93
N VAL A 160 -2.75 11.50 7.99
CA VAL A 160 -1.41 11.03 8.35
C VAL A 160 -1.50 10.32 9.70
N LEU A 161 -1.04 9.07 9.76
CA LEU A 161 -0.97 8.27 10.98
C LEU A 161 0.50 8.17 11.39
N GLN A 162 0.89 8.90 12.44
CA GLN A 162 2.29 8.97 12.88
C GLN A 162 2.59 7.82 13.84
N ASP A 163 3.03 6.68 13.31
CA ASP A 163 3.45 5.50 14.06
C ASP A 163 4.97 5.41 14.24
N GLY A 164 5.73 6.42 13.81
CA GLY A 164 7.14 6.58 14.10
C GLY A 164 7.40 6.76 15.59
N GLY A 165 8.44 6.08 16.10
CA GLY A 165 8.82 6.13 17.51
C GLY A 165 7.95 5.25 18.44
N GLY A 166 7.15 4.30 17.94
CA GLY A 166 6.48 3.23 18.67
C GLY A 166 4.98 3.10 18.39
N GLU A 167 4.32 2.21 19.11
CA GLU A 167 2.96 1.79 18.83
C GLU A 167 1.94 2.93 18.81
N LEU A 168 1.20 3.04 17.72
CA LEU A 168 0.04 3.91 17.56
C LEU A 168 -1.22 3.07 17.51
N VAL A 169 -2.18 3.35 18.39
CA VAL A 169 -3.46 2.64 18.44
C VAL A 169 -4.60 3.61 18.11
N LEU A 170 -5.38 3.26 17.09
CA LEU A 170 -6.66 3.89 16.82
C LEU A 170 -7.76 3.05 17.47
N PRO A 171 -8.39 3.53 18.57
CA PRO A 171 -9.47 2.80 19.23
C PRO A 171 -10.66 2.54 18.33
N GLN A 172 -11.48 1.56 18.68
CA GLN A 172 -12.69 1.19 17.95
C GLN A 172 -13.58 2.41 17.65
N GLY A 173 -14.01 2.52 16.42
CA GLY A 173 -14.92 3.58 15.97
C GLY A 173 -14.25 4.94 15.75
N THR A 174 -12.93 5.04 15.86
CA THR A 174 -12.20 6.29 15.63
C THR A 174 -12.48 6.86 14.23
N GLN A 175 -12.76 8.16 14.19
CA GLN A 175 -12.96 8.93 12.95
C GLN A 175 -11.82 9.92 12.79
N VAL A 176 -10.90 9.65 11.88
CA VAL A 176 -9.83 10.59 11.51
C VAL A 176 -10.32 11.43 10.34
N ALA A 177 -10.36 12.74 10.51
CA ALA A 177 -10.83 13.66 9.47
C ALA A 177 -9.88 13.68 8.25
N ALA A 178 -10.40 14.11 7.10
CA ALA A 178 -9.55 14.27 5.91
C ALA A 178 -8.44 15.30 6.17
N GLY A 179 -7.20 14.94 5.79
CA GLY A 179 -6.02 15.77 5.97
C GLY A 179 -5.53 15.90 7.42
N ALA A 180 -6.22 15.28 8.38
CA ALA A 180 -5.80 15.35 9.78
C ALA A 180 -4.58 14.45 10.06
N THR A 181 -3.78 14.87 11.02
CA THR A 181 -2.70 14.04 11.57
C THR A 181 -3.20 13.39 12.85
N PHE A 182 -3.03 12.08 12.95
CA PHE A 182 -3.30 11.30 14.16
C PHE A 182 -1.97 10.76 14.69
N SER A 183 -1.61 11.18 15.88
CA SER A 183 -0.37 10.79 16.56
C SER A 183 -0.68 10.31 17.97
N ARG A 184 0.30 9.70 18.61
CA ARG A 184 0.22 9.44 20.05
C ARG A 184 -0.01 10.78 20.77
N GLY A 185 -1.02 10.84 21.63
CA GLY A 185 -1.27 12.03 22.42
C GLY A 185 0.02 12.48 23.10
N ALA A 186 0.33 13.78 23.01
CA ALA A 186 1.29 14.36 23.92
C ALA A 186 0.81 14.00 25.34
N LYS A 187 1.64 13.34 26.12
CA LYS A 187 1.39 13.24 27.56
C LYS A 187 1.52 14.67 28.06
N ASP A 188 0.37 15.32 28.35
CA ASP A 188 0.33 16.52 29.15
C ASP A 188 1.02 16.28 30.51
#